data_1381f5a36bd4cb3b0a4b22df4607c269
#
_entry.id   1381f5a36bd4cb3b0a4b22df4607c269
#
_cell.length_a   1.000
_cell.length_b   1.000
_cell.length_c   1.000
_cell.angle_alpha   90.00
_cell.angle_beta   90.00
_cell.angle_gamma   90.00
#
_symmetry.space_group_name_H-M   'P 1'
#
loop_
_entity.id
_entity.type
_entity.pdbx_description
1 polymer ?
#
loop_
_entity_poly.entity_id
_entity_poly.type
_entity_poly.pdbx_seq_one_letter_code
_entity_poly.pdbx_strand_id
1 'polypeptide(L)'
;MKTTVLLLMLGAFGVQSIQAQTPPIPEAPYGFPTDEVYGIFQSEYTNQMRPNPNRKLSDFDIVLLYGRWLLIAHPKSITIGRQEIKGDRTFDRMINVYTEMSKIPADPILKSAYLDSASQLYNRVLTIFTPEEIDEFKWRYDYGRFLLANTGVSNGQQRAFDQYIILFDKNPERLVKDADGFYAQFIASYLMAENRNDDVIAFMDKAQPFAEAATIEAFNGHRDRLFRNPEDRIVFLESLLEKDPGNLDTMGQLYDLYLRVNNRDKSRSTAEALYAAAPNFANTRRMGLMASGNANYRDAIRFMEEALTKTQDNNDIKLVSMDLANLFRNIDNLQRAREYARRAGAIDPAWGEPNLAMAQVYAQAVTDCAGGQLTRNDKVVYWLILDYLDRARTDQSVRTSVDRYYAQYERSAPTVEDKFYQNWTTGSTIRVDRSLRECYAWINESTRVR
;
A
#
# COMPACT_ATOMS: atom_id res chain seq x y z
N MET A 1 -73.78 11.25 16.10
CA MET A 1 -73.15 10.09 15.45
C MET A 1 -72.09 9.56 16.38
N LYS A 2 -72.22 8.33 16.84
CA LYS A 2 -71.46 7.73 17.94
C LYS A 2 -70.11 7.24 17.45
N THR A 3 -69.04 7.72 18.06
CA THR A 3 -67.66 7.23 17.82
C THR A 3 -67.34 6.19 18.89
N THR A 4 -67.24 4.93 18.50
CA THR A 4 -66.89 3.82 19.36
C THR A 4 -65.37 3.75 19.51
N VAL A 5 -64.88 3.97 20.73
CA VAL A 5 -63.44 3.78 21.08
C VAL A 5 -63.27 2.30 21.43
N LEU A 6 -62.45 1.58 20.64
CA LEU A 6 -62.05 0.20 20.90
C LEU A 6 -60.78 0.20 21.77
N LEU A 7 -60.92 -0.14 23.05
CA LEU A 7 -59.81 -0.38 23.96
C LEU A 7 -59.16 -1.74 23.65
N LEU A 8 -57.94 -1.76 23.09
CA LEU A 8 -57.13 -2.95 23.00
C LEU A 8 -56.40 -3.18 24.34
N MET A 9 -56.83 -4.20 25.06
CA MET A 9 -56.11 -4.73 26.23
C MET A 9 -54.84 -5.42 25.73
N LEU A 10 -53.67 -4.85 26.00
CA LEU A 10 -52.37 -5.52 25.86
C LEU A 10 -52.23 -6.52 27.04
N GLY A 11 -52.46 -7.79 26.76
CA GLY A 11 -52.10 -8.88 27.64
C GLY A 11 -50.59 -8.99 27.76
N ALA A 12 -50.05 -8.77 28.94
CA ALA A 12 -48.66 -9.03 29.27
C ALA A 12 -48.41 -10.56 29.24
N PHE A 13 -47.98 -11.07 28.09
CA PHE A 13 -47.33 -12.39 28.06
C PHE A 13 -45.91 -12.22 28.62
N GLY A 14 -45.74 -12.72 29.84
CA GLY A 14 -44.42 -12.89 30.44
C GLY A 14 -43.58 -13.82 29.56
N VAL A 15 -42.57 -13.28 28.87
CA VAL A 15 -41.53 -14.07 28.25
C VAL A 15 -40.72 -14.69 29.39
N GLN A 16 -41.11 -15.90 29.78
CA GLN A 16 -40.21 -16.75 30.55
C GLN A 16 -39.02 -17.06 29.66
N SER A 17 -37.86 -16.47 29.96
CA SER A 17 -36.57 -16.89 29.42
C SER A 17 -36.34 -18.35 29.79
N ILE A 18 -36.60 -19.27 28.87
CA ILE A 18 -36.11 -20.63 28.95
C ILE A 18 -34.57 -20.50 28.89
N GLN A 19 -33.95 -20.50 30.06
CA GLN A 19 -32.52 -20.78 30.15
C GLN A 19 -32.34 -22.18 29.61
N ALA A 20 -31.81 -22.30 28.38
CA ALA A 20 -31.40 -23.58 27.86
C ALA A 20 -30.34 -24.13 28.83
N GLN A 21 -30.71 -25.12 29.62
CA GLN A 21 -29.77 -25.83 30.47
C GLN A 21 -28.74 -26.44 29.56
N THR A 22 -27.48 -26.03 29.69
CA THR A 22 -26.37 -26.71 29.02
C THR A 22 -26.42 -28.19 29.38
N PRO A 23 -26.47 -29.10 28.40
CA PRO A 23 -26.54 -30.53 28.70
C PRO A 23 -25.34 -30.92 29.58
N PRO A 24 -25.55 -31.80 30.56
CA PRO A 24 -24.48 -32.21 31.45
C PRO A 24 -23.31 -32.81 30.64
N ILE A 25 -22.09 -32.47 31.03
CA ILE A 25 -20.88 -33.03 30.41
C ILE A 25 -20.92 -34.56 30.63
N PRO A 26 -20.80 -35.37 29.57
CA PRO A 26 -20.82 -36.82 29.70
C PRO A 26 -19.64 -37.29 30.54
N GLU A 27 -19.76 -38.47 31.13
CA GLU A 27 -18.64 -39.10 31.82
C GLU A 27 -17.41 -39.24 30.91
N ALA A 28 -16.22 -39.02 31.47
CA ALA A 28 -14.96 -39.14 30.74
C ALA A 28 -14.75 -40.57 30.29
N PRO A 29 -14.09 -40.77 29.14
CA PRO A 29 -13.75 -42.14 28.69
C PRO A 29 -13.00 -42.88 29.78
N TYR A 30 -13.50 -44.05 30.11
CA TYR A 30 -13.00 -44.95 31.18
C TYR A 30 -12.96 -44.31 32.59
N GLY A 31 -13.66 -43.21 32.82
CA GLY A 31 -13.68 -42.53 34.12
C GLY A 31 -12.37 -41.75 34.45
N PHE A 32 -11.52 -41.53 33.47
CA PHE A 32 -10.24 -40.87 33.69
C PHE A 32 -10.38 -39.38 34.01
N PRO A 33 -9.50 -38.80 34.85
CA PRO A 33 -9.47 -37.37 35.06
C PRO A 33 -9.07 -36.61 33.79
N THR A 34 -9.44 -35.32 33.68
CA THR A 34 -9.30 -34.51 32.47
C THR A 34 -7.84 -34.42 31.96
N ASP A 35 -6.88 -34.32 32.85
CA ASP A 35 -5.45 -34.25 32.53
C ASP A 35 -4.95 -35.57 31.94
N GLU A 36 -5.41 -36.71 32.45
CA GLU A 36 -5.08 -38.03 31.87
C GLU A 36 -5.72 -38.24 30.50
N VAL A 37 -7.01 -37.88 30.34
CA VAL A 37 -7.72 -37.85 29.05
C VAL A 37 -6.95 -37.02 28.03
N TYR A 38 -6.49 -35.86 28.42
CA TYR A 38 -5.71 -34.98 27.55
C TYR A 38 -4.32 -35.56 27.22
N GLY A 39 -3.66 -36.18 28.20
CA GLY A 39 -2.37 -36.84 28.00
C GLY A 39 -2.44 -37.96 26.95
N ILE A 40 -3.46 -38.81 27.02
CA ILE A 40 -3.72 -39.85 26.03
C ILE A 40 -4.04 -39.25 24.67
N PHE A 41 -4.96 -38.28 24.63
CA PHE A 41 -5.30 -37.54 23.40
C PHE A 41 -4.07 -36.95 22.72
N GLN A 42 -3.19 -36.29 23.48
CA GLN A 42 -1.97 -35.69 22.95
C GLN A 42 -1.03 -36.72 22.36
N SER A 43 -0.85 -37.85 23.04
CA SER A 43 -0.01 -38.94 22.58
C SER A 43 -0.52 -39.51 21.25
N GLU A 44 -1.80 -39.84 21.20
CA GLU A 44 -2.43 -40.36 19.98
C GLU A 44 -2.46 -39.36 18.85
N TYR A 45 -2.76 -38.08 19.11
CA TYR A 45 -2.64 -37.01 18.12
C TYR A 45 -1.24 -36.96 17.51
N THR A 46 -0.20 -37.00 18.35
CA THR A 46 1.19 -36.96 17.89
C THR A 46 1.53 -38.14 17.01
N ASN A 47 1.03 -39.34 17.37
CA ASN A 47 1.21 -40.53 16.56
C ASN A 47 0.50 -40.44 15.21
N GLN A 48 -0.74 -39.95 15.20
CA GLN A 48 -1.53 -39.83 13.98
C GLN A 48 -1.06 -38.71 13.05
N MET A 49 -0.33 -37.69 13.54
CA MET A 49 0.20 -36.63 12.70
C MET A 49 1.55 -36.97 12.03
N ARG A 50 2.17 -38.11 12.38
CA ARG A 50 3.40 -38.59 11.69
C ARG A 50 3.08 -39.03 10.26
N PRO A 51 3.95 -38.77 9.27
CA PRO A 51 3.73 -39.24 7.89
C PRO A 51 3.49 -40.77 7.81
N ASN A 52 2.36 -41.16 7.26
CA ASN A 52 2.01 -42.58 7.05
C ASN A 52 1.18 -42.72 5.77
N PRO A 53 1.75 -43.21 4.65
CA PRO A 53 1.04 -43.37 3.38
C PRO A 53 -0.05 -44.46 3.40
N ASN A 54 -0.02 -45.36 4.38
CA ASN A 54 -0.99 -46.45 4.51
C ASN A 54 -2.04 -46.20 5.59
N ARG A 55 -2.21 -44.95 6.02
CA ARG A 55 -3.14 -44.55 7.06
C ARG A 55 -4.59 -44.86 6.69
N LYS A 56 -5.33 -45.45 7.68
CA LYS A 56 -6.75 -45.76 7.55
C LYS A 56 -7.57 -44.91 8.50
N LEU A 57 -8.86 -44.76 8.21
CA LEU A 57 -9.79 -44.03 9.08
C LEU A 57 -9.86 -44.59 10.50
N SER A 58 -9.78 -45.94 10.65
CA SER A 58 -9.76 -46.61 11.94
C SER A 58 -8.56 -46.26 12.83
N ASP A 59 -7.47 -45.74 12.24
CA ASP A 59 -6.30 -45.35 13.02
C ASP A 59 -6.60 -44.12 13.89
N PHE A 60 -7.64 -43.36 13.55
CA PHE A 60 -8.08 -42.19 14.30
C PHE A 60 -9.07 -42.47 15.43
N ASP A 61 -9.56 -43.73 15.61
CA ASP A 61 -10.63 -44.06 16.55
C ASP A 61 -10.31 -43.62 18.00
N ILE A 62 -9.07 -43.87 18.45
CA ILE A 62 -8.65 -43.50 19.82
C ILE A 62 -8.53 -41.97 19.96
N VAL A 63 -7.89 -41.28 19.05
CA VAL A 63 -7.78 -39.81 19.12
C VAL A 63 -9.14 -39.13 19.02
N LEU A 64 -10.08 -39.71 18.25
CA LEU A 64 -11.46 -39.24 18.17
C LEU A 64 -12.24 -39.47 19.48
N LEU A 65 -12.05 -40.62 20.13
CA LEU A 65 -12.73 -40.91 21.39
C LEU A 65 -12.39 -39.87 22.46
N TYR A 66 -11.14 -39.64 22.72
CA TYR A 66 -10.71 -38.66 23.74
C TYR A 66 -10.87 -37.22 23.30
N GLY A 67 -10.56 -36.91 22.05
CA GLY A 67 -10.67 -35.55 21.50
C GLY A 67 -12.10 -35.06 21.45
N ARG A 68 -13.08 -35.86 21.05
CA ARG A 68 -14.50 -35.48 21.03
C ARG A 68 -15.02 -35.20 22.44
N TRP A 69 -14.63 -36.00 23.44
CA TRP A 69 -14.99 -35.74 24.82
C TRP A 69 -14.42 -34.40 25.30
N LEU A 70 -13.13 -34.12 25.02
CA LEU A 70 -12.49 -32.85 25.37
C LEU A 70 -13.16 -31.65 24.66
N LEU A 71 -13.64 -31.82 23.42
CA LEU A 71 -14.40 -30.79 22.74
C LEU A 71 -15.77 -30.52 23.41
N ILE A 72 -16.42 -31.53 24.02
CA ILE A 72 -17.69 -31.37 24.77
C ILE A 72 -17.42 -30.73 26.12
N ALA A 73 -16.43 -31.21 26.86
CA ALA A 73 -16.03 -30.69 28.14
C ALA A 73 -15.43 -29.28 28.07
N HIS A 74 -14.79 -28.94 26.94
CA HIS A 74 -14.10 -27.68 26.57
C HIS A 74 -13.48 -26.92 27.77
N PRO A 75 -12.58 -27.57 28.55
CA PRO A 75 -11.93 -26.89 29.67
C PRO A 75 -11.15 -25.68 29.15
N LYS A 76 -11.22 -24.56 29.92
CA LYS A 76 -10.50 -23.31 29.52
C LYS A 76 -9.00 -23.47 29.58
N SER A 77 -8.51 -24.26 30.52
CA SER A 77 -7.11 -24.73 30.60
C SER A 77 -7.05 -26.12 31.22
N ILE A 78 -5.92 -26.80 30.95
CA ILE A 78 -5.62 -28.15 31.49
C ILE A 78 -4.19 -28.10 32.01
N THR A 79 -4.00 -28.52 33.27
CA THR A 79 -2.67 -28.57 33.87
C THR A 79 -2.09 -30.00 33.78
N ILE A 80 -0.92 -30.12 33.13
CA ILE A 80 -0.17 -31.36 33.08
C ILE A 80 1.19 -31.14 33.73
N GLY A 81 1.40 -31.77 34.86
CA GLY A 81 2.58 -31.53 35.66
C GLY A 81 2.71 -30.07 36.09
N ARG A 82 3.67 -29.34 35.52
CA ARG A 82 3.88 -27.90 35.78
C ARG A 82 3.44 -27.02 34.60
N GLN A 83 2.92 -27.59 33.55
CA GLN A 83 2.56 -26.88 32.33
C GLN A 83 1.04 -26.67 32.27
N GLU A 84 0.61 -25.42 32.14
CA GLU A 84 -0.76 -25.08 31.81
C GLU A 84 -0.94 -25.03 30.28
N ILE A 85 -1.95 -25.70 29.78
CA ILE A 85 -2.28 -25.80 28.35
C ILE A 85 -3.60 -25.11 28.14
N LYS A 86 -3.66 -24.15 27.22
CA LYS A 86 -4.88 -23.46 26.85
C LYS A 86 -5.89 -24.43 26.22
N GLY A 87 -7.18 -24.27 26.55
CA GLY A 87 -8.25 -25.16 26.10
C GLY A 87 -8.49 -25.13 24.58
N ASP A 88 -8.24 -24.00 23.91
CA ASP A 88 -8.34 -23.86 22.46
C ASP A 88 -7.38 -24.79 21.69
N ARG A 89 -6.30 -25.24 22.32
CA ARG A 89 -5.35 -26.17 21.71
C ARG A 89 -5.96 -27.53 21.34
N THR A 90 -6.97 -27.97 22.08
CA THR A 90 -7.73 -29.17 21.72
C THR A 90 -8.47 -29.01 20.41
N PHE A 91 -9.08 -27.84 20.19
CA PHE A 91 -9.78 -27.51 18.96
C PHE A 91 -8.83 -27.46 17.77
N ASP A 92 -7.68 -26.78 17.89
CA ASP A 92 -6.64 -26.73 16.85
C ASP A 92 -6.21 -28.14 16.42
N ARG A 93 -5.95 -29.03 17.39
CA ARG A 93 -5.57 -30.41 17.09
C ARG A 93 -6.69 -31.21 16.45
N MET A 94 -7.92 -31.08 16.90
CA MET A 94 -9.05 -31.79 16.32
C MET A 94 -9.39 -31.29 14.90
N ILE A 95 -9.19 -30.02 14.62
CA ILE A 95 -9.25 -29.46 13.24
C ILE A 95 -8.23 -30.20 12.35
N ASN A 96 -7.00 -30.32 12.81
CA ASN A 96 -5.96 -31.06 12.08
C ASN A 96 -6.33 -32.55 11.90
N VAL A 97 -6.88 -33.20 12.92
CA VAL A 97 -7.35 -34.59 12.83
C VAL A 97 -8.40 -34.74 11.72
N TYR A 98 -9.47 -33.94 11.75
CA TYR A 98 -10.51 -34.01 10.71
C TYR A 98 -9.98 -33.63 9.33
N THR A 99 -9.06 -32.69 9.25
CA THR A 99 -8.41 -32.32 7.98
C THR A 99 -7.57 -33.47 7.42
N GLU A 100 -6.81 -34.18 8.25
CA GLU A 100 -6.06 -35.36 7.81
C GLU A 100 -7.00 -36.53 7.43
N MET A 101 -8.06 -36.75 8.18
CA MET A 101 -9.08 -37.75 7.84
C MET A 101 -9.74 -37.47 6.49
N SER A 102 -9.94 -36.22 6.13
CA SER A 102 -10.54 -35.85 4.83
C SER A 102 -9.71 -36.26 3.62
N LYS A 103 -8.40 -36.51 3.80
CA LYS A 103 -7.49 -36.91 2.71
C LYS A 103 -7.57 -38.38 2.36
N ILE A 104 -8.16 -39.22 3.24
CA ILE A 104 -8.17 -40.67 3.11
C ILE A 104 -9.27 -41.21 2.18
N PRO A 105 -10.56 -40.77 2.33
CA PRO A 105 -11.63 -41.31 1.50
C PRO A 105 -11.56 -40.81 0.05
N ALA A 106 -11.82 -41.75 -0.88
CA ALA A 106 -12.05 -41.39 -2.27
C ALA A 106 -13.43 -40.77 -2.51
N ASP A 107 -14.39 -41.04 -1.59
CA ASP A 107 -15.76 -40.52 -1.66
C ASP A 107 -15.77 -39.01 -1.33
N PRO A 108 -16.20 -38.14 -2.27
CA PRO A 108 -16.26 -36.69 -2.06
C PRO A 108 -17.21 -36.27 -0.93
N ILE A 109 -18.30 -37.02 -0.70
CA ILE A 109 -19.29 -36.72 0.34
C ILE A 109 -18.65 -36.92 1.71
N LEU A 110 -17.95 -38.02 1.92
CA LEU A 110 -17.28 -38.32 3.17
C LEU A 110 -16.11 -37.37 3.42
N LYS A 111 -15.38 -37.01 2.36
CA LYS A 111 -14.33 -35.97 2.42
C LYS A 111 -14.90 -34.64 2.89
N SER A 112 -16.01 -34.20 2.29
CA SER A 112 -16.67 -32.94 2.66
C SER A 112 -17.16 -32.98 4.10
N ALA A 113 -17.73 -34.07 4.57
CA ALA A 113 -18.21 -34.23 5.96
C ALA A 113 -17.09 -34.05 7.00
N TYR A 114 -15.89 -34.54 6.74
CA TYR A 114 -14.74 -34.31 7.62
C TYR A 114 -14.29 -32.83 7.58
N LEU A 115 -14.22 -32.22 6.39
CA LEU A 115 -13.89 -30.79 6.26
C LEU A 115 -14.93 -29.90 6.93
N ASP A 116 -16.22 -30.23 6.83
CA ASP A 116 -17.29 -29.51 7.53
C ASP A 116 -17.16 -29.66 9.05
N SER A 117 -16.79 -30.86 9.54
CA SER A 117 -16.51 -31.06 10.97
C SER A 117 -15.35 -30.18 11.45
N ALA A 118 -14.24 -30.11 10.70
CA ALA A 118 -13.14 -29.21 11.01
C ALA A 118 -13.59 -27.74 11.00
N SER A 119 -14.35 -27.33 9.99
CA SER A 119 -14.87 -25.99 9.82
C SER A 119 -15.79 -25.56 10.97
N GLN A 120 -16.65 -26.45 11.47
CA GLN A 120 -17.51 -26.19 12.62
C GLN A 120 -16.71 -25.95 13.90
N LEU A 121 -15.54 -26.57 14.06
CA LEU A 121 -14.68 -26.35 15.23
C LEU A 121 -14.12 -24.92 15.29
N TYR A 122 -13.76 -24.33 14.14
CA TYR A 122 -13.36 -22.92 14.12
C TYR A 122 -14.46 -21.99 14.64
N ASN A 123 -15.71 -22.18 14.19
CA ASN A 123 -16.85 -21.41 14.68
C ASN A 123 -17.08 -21.62 16.17
N ARG A 124 -16.97 -22.87 16.65
CA ARG A 124 -17.13 -23.19 18.07
C ARG A 124 -16.10 -22.50 18.96
N VAL A 125 -14.83 -22.48 18.57
CA VAL A 125 -13.79 -21.74 19.32
C VAL A 125 -14.16 -20.28 19.48
N LEU A 126 -14.54 -19.61 18.40
CA LEU A 126 -14.93 -18.19 18.39
C LEU A 126 -16.22 -17.90 19.19
N THR A 127 -16.99 -18.94 19.54
CA THR A 127 -18.22 -18.83 20.36
C THR A 127 -17.96 -19.16 21.83
N ILE A 128 -17.08 -20.15 22.09
CA ILE A 128 -16.84 -20.68 23.43
C ILE A 128 -15.83 -19.86 24.21
N PHE A 129 -14.78 -19.35 23.52
CA PHE A 129 -13.70 -18.62 24.15
C PHE A 129 -13.86 -17.11 23.94
N THR A 130 -13.44 -16.34 24.94
CA THR A 130 -13.41 -14.87 24.82
C THR A 130 -12.10 -14.40 24.16
N PRO A 131 -12.05 -13.14 23.66
CA PRO A 131 -10.83 -12.58 23.08
C PRO A 131 -9.62 -12.54 24.03
N GLU A 132 -9.86 -12.54 25.34
CA GLU A 132 -8.81 -12.58 26.38
C GLU A 132 -8.25 -13.99 26.56
N GLU A 133 -9.04 -15.02 26.26
CA GLU A 133 -8.66 -16.42 26.41
C GLU A 133 -7.89 -16.94 25.19
N ILE A 134 -8.17 -16.38 23.99
CA ILE A 134 -7.56 -16.81 22.73
C ILE A 134 -7.06 -15.63 21.90
N ASP A 135 -6.14 -15.87 20.95
CA ASP A 135 -5.84 -14.91 19.88
C ASP A 135 -6.93 -15.00 18.80
N GLU A 136 -7.99 -14.19 18.94
CA GLU A 136 -9.10 -14.16 17.99
C GLU A 136 -8.64 -13.83 16.56
N PHE A 137 -7.65 -12.93 16.40
CA PHE A 137 -7.11 -12.60 15.08
C PHE A 137 -6.52 -13.85 14.41
N LYS A 138 -5.68 -14.58 15.13
CA LYS A 138 -5.09 -15.83 14.63
C LYS A 138 -6.15 -16.86 14.27
N TRP A 139 -7.17 -17.06 15.13
CA TRP A 139 -8.21 -18.05 14.88
C TRP A 139 -9.05 -17.74 13.64
N ARG A 140 -9.45 -16.47 13.45
CA ARG A 140 -10.16 -16.04 12.22
C ARG A 140 -9.29 -16.12 10.98
N TYR A 141 -8.04 -15.74 11.10
CA TYR A 141 -7.07 -15.81 10.04
C TYR A 141 -6.85 -17.25 9.56
N ASP A 142 -6.55 -18.16 10.48
CA ASP A 142 -6.36 -19.58 10.19
C ASP A 142 -7.64 -20.22 9.63
N TYR A 143 -8.81 -19.77 10.10
CA TYR A 143 -10.09 -20.22 9.56
C TYR A 143 -10.27 -19.80 8.10
N GLY A 144 -10.04 -18.56 7.77
CA GLY A 144 -10.09 -18.08 6.39
C GLY A 144 -9.13 -18.86 5.49
N ARG A 145 -7.90 -19.10 5.92
CA ARG A 145 -6.91 -19.93 5.20
C ARG A 145 -7.40 -21.36 5.00
N PHE A 146 -7.95 -21.98 6.03
CA PHE A 146 -8.52 -23.31 5.95
C PHE A 146 -9.63 -23.39 4.89
N LEU A 147 -10.53 -22.42 4.86
CA LEU A 147 -11.64 -22.35 3.91
C LEU A 147 -11.17 -22.19 2.47
N LEU A 148 -10.15 -21.38 2.22
CA LEU A 148 -9.56 -21.20 0.89
C LEU A 148 -8.77 -22.42 0.42
N ALA A 149 -8.11 -23.11 1.33
CA ALA A 149 -7.32 -24.31 1.00
C ALA A 149 -8.19 -25.54 0.75
N ASN A 150 -9.44 -25.59 1.25
CA ASN A 150 -10.30 -26.76 1.22
C ASN A 150 -11.58 -26.50 0.42
N THR A 151 -11.50 -26.61 -0.89
CA THR A 151 -12.61 -26.35 -1.82
C THR A 151 -13.84 -27.27 -1.64
N GLY A 152 -13.73 -28.34 -0.84
CA GLY A 152 -14.84 -29.22 -0.48
C GLY A 152 -15.76 -28.66 0.62
N VAL A 153 -15.42 -27.53 1.24
CA VAL A 153 -16.26 -26.86 2.25
C VAL A 153 -17.30 -25.99 1.54
N SER A 154 -18.57 -26.16 1.90
CA SER A 154 -19.66 -25.39 1.33
C SER A 154 -19.51 -23.89 1.60
N ASN A 155 -19.66 -23.07 0.54
CA ASN A 155 -19.54 -21.62 0.57
C ASN A 155 -18.19 -21.14 1.15
N GLY A 156 -17.10 -21.90 0.92
CA GLY A 156 -15.80 -21.64 1.53
C GLY A 156 -15.28 -20.22 1.24
N GLN A 157 -15.40 -19.73 -0.01
CA GLN A 157 -14.94 -18.38 -0.37
C GLN A 157 -15.72 -17.27 0.35
N GLN A 158 -17.04 -17.37 0.38
CA GLN A 158 -17.90 -16.44 1.13
C GLN A 158 -17.51 -16.38 2.62
N ARG A 159 -17.38 -17.55 3.23
CA ARG A 159 -17.06 -17.67 4.66
C ARG A 159 -15.63 -17.18 4.96
N ALA A 160 -14.69 -17.38 4.05
CA ALA A 160 -13.34 -16.81 4.15
C ALA A 160 -13.38 -15.28 4.06
N PHE A 161 -14.12 -14.74 3.10
CA PHE A 161 -14.37 -13.31 2.97
C PHE A 161 -14.94 -12.72 4.27
N ASP A 162 -15.94 -13.36 4.88
CA ASP A 162 -16.53 -12.90 6.13
C ASP A 162 -15.49 -12.83 7.27
N GLN A 163 -14.56 -13.80 7.36
CA GLN A 163 -13.50 -13.74 8.36
C GLN A 163 -12.53 -12.60 8.10
N TYR A 164 -12.09 -12.43 6.85
CA TYR A 164 -11.09 -11.41 6.51
C TYR A 164 -11.64 -9.98 6.59
N ILE A 165 -12.92 -9.75 6.31
CA ILE A 165 -13.58 -8.45 6.54
C ILE A 165 -13.59 -8.09 8.02
N ILE A 166 -13.93 -9.03 8.90
CA ILE A 166 -13.87 -8.81 10.36
C ILE A 166 -12.44 -8.47 10.80
N LEU A 167 -11.42 -9.15 10.24
CA LEU A 167 -10.03 -8.88 10.56
C LEU A 167 -9.56 -7.53 10.03
N PHE A 168 -10.01 -7.14 8.85
CA PHE A 168 -9.75 -5.82 8.27
C PHE A 168 -10.33 -4.70 9.14
N ASP A 169 -11.56 -4.84 9.58
CA ASP A 169 -12.20 -3.84 10.45
C ASP A 169 -11.49 -3.72 11.82
N LYS A 170 -10.93 -4.82 12.34
CA LYS A 170 -10.19 -4.83 13.62
C LYS A 170 -8.75 -4.28 13.48
N ASN A 171 -8.05 -4.63 12.44
CA ASN A 171 -6.67 -4.20 12.21
C ASN A 171 -6.34 -4.21 10.70
N PRO A 172 -6.69 -3.14 9.99
CA PRO A 172 -6.50 -3.04 8.54
C PRO A 172 -5.02 -3.16 8.13
N GLU A 173 -4.14 -2.52 8.86
CA GLU A 173 -2.70 -2.54 8.55
C GLU A 173 -2.13 -3.96 8.58
N ARG A 174 -2.42 -4.71 9.66
CA ARG A 174 -1.94 -6.09 9.81
C ARG A 174 -2.46 -6.98 8.67
N LEU A 175 -3.75 -6.91 8.34
CA LEU A 175 -4.33 -7.75 7.30
C LEU A 175 -3.80 -7.42 5.90
N VAL A 176 -3.65 -6.13 5.60
CA VAL A 176 -3.21 -5.67 4.26
C VAL A 176 -1.75 -6.01 4.00
N LYS A 177 -0.89 -5.93 5.02
CA LYS A 177 0.55 -6.26 4.89
C LYS A 177 0.84 -7.75 4.92
N ASP A 178 -0.06 -8.57 5.48
CA ASP A 178 0.18 -10.00 5.63
C ASP A 178 0.15 -10.73 4.29
N ALA A 179 1.04 -11.72 4.14
CA ALA A 179 1.20 -12.53 2.93
C ALA A 179 1.28 -11.67 1.64
N ASP A 180 2.11 -10.61 1.66
CA ASP A 180 2.34 -9.71 0.52
C ASP A 180 1.04 -9.13 -0.07
N GLY A 181 0.05 -8.85 0.79
CA GLY A 181 -1.23 -8.27 0.40
C GLY A 181 -2.25 -9.27 -0.18
N PHE A 182 -1.97 -10.58 -0.14
CA PHE A 182 -2.83 -11.61 -0.71
C PHE A 182 -4.29 -11.51 -0.21
N TYR A 183 -4.50 -11.28 1.10
CA TYR A 183 -5.85 -11.24 1.67
C TYR A 183 -6.61 -9.99 1.29
N ALA A 184 -5.91 -8.86 1.15
CA ALA A 184 -6.52 -7.63 0.64
C ALA A 184 -6.92 -7.79 -0.83
N GLN A 185 -6.08 -8.41 -1.65
CA GLN A 185 -6.40 -8.72 -3.04
C GLN A 185 -7.54 -9.74 -3.17
N PHE A 186 -7.60 -10.73 -2.27
CA PHE A 186 -8.71 -11.69 -2.21
C PHE A 186 -10.04 -10.98 -1.91
N ILE A 187 -10.08 -10.10 -0.90
CA ILE A 187 -11.30 -9.33 -0.55
C ILE A 187 -11.76 -8.50 -1.76
N ALA A 188 -10.84 -7.75 -2.37
CA ALA A 188 -11.17 -6.94 -3.54
C ALA A 188 -11.70 -7.79 -4.69
N SER A 189 -11.03 -8.91 -4.99
CA SER A 189 -11.43 -9.84 -6.06
C SER A 189 -12.80 -10.49 -5.79
N TYR A 190 -13.07 -10.85 -4.54
CA TYR A 190 -14.35 -11.42 -4.12
C TYR A 190 -15.49 -10.40 -4.31
N LEU A 191 -15.31 -9.17 -3.84
CA LEU A 191 -16.29 -8.09 -4.01
C LEU A 191 -16.55 -7.79 -5.48
N MET A 192 -15.51 -7.83 -6.33
CA MET A 192 -15.65 -7.69 -7.80
C MET A 192 -16.50 -8.84 -8.39
N ALA A 193 -16.24 -10.07 -7.99
CA ALA A 193 -16.97 -11.24 -8.49
C ALA A 193 -18.47 -11.20 -8.11
N GLU A 194 -18.78 -10.64 -6.94
CA GLU A 194 -20.15 -10.44 -6.45
C GLU A 194 -20.83 -9.17 -7.03
N ASN A 195 -20.16 -8.43 -7.93
CA ASN A 195 -20.61 -7.15 -8.50
C ASN A 195 -20.92 -6.08 -7.44
N ARG A 196 -20.23 -6.10 -6.31
CA ARG A 196 -20.36 -5.14 -5.21
C ARG A 196 -19.43 -3.95 -5.43
N ASN A 197 -19.68 -3.19 -6.50
CA ASN A 197 -18.77 -2.16 -7.01
C ASN A 197 -18.45 -1.06 -5.98
N ASP A 198 -19.46 -0.56 -5.27
CA ASP A 198 -19.26 0.49 -4.26
C ASP A 198 -18.44 -0.04 -3.06
N ASP A 199 -18.69 -1.27 -2.65
CA ASP A 199 -17.99 -1.90 -1.53
C ASP A 199 -16.51 -2.16 -1.85
N VAL A 200 -16.20 -2.62 -3.09
CA VAL A 200 -14.80 -2.87 -3.48
C VAL A 200 -14.01 -1.58 -3.54
N ILE A 201 -14.60 -0.49 -4.01
CA ILE A 201 -13.94 0.81 -4.05
C ILE A 201 -13.68 1.30 -2.62
N ALA A 202 -14.71 1.30 -1.78
CA ALA A 202 -14.59 1.72 -0.38
C ALA A 202 -13.55 0.88 0.38
N PHE A 203 -13.50 -0.43 0.12
CA PHE A 203 -12.49 -1.31 0.70
C PHE A 203 -11.08 -0.94 0.21
N MET A 204 -10.87 -0.82 -1.12
CA MET A 204 -9.55 -0.49 -1.68
C MET A 204 -9.05 0.87 -1.19
N ASP A 205 -9.91 1.87 -1.07
CA ASP A 205 -9.53 3.19 -0.59
C ASP A 205 -9.08 3.17 0.88
N LYS A 206 -9.77 2.38 1.73
CA LYS A 206 -9.36 2.18 3.13
C LYS A 206 -8.08 1.33 3.27
N ALA A 207 -7.87 0.37 2.39
CA ALA A 207 -6.74 -0.54 2.43
C ALA A 207 -5.45 0.08 1.85
N GLN A 208 -5.58 0.97 0.87
CA GLN A 208 -4.46 1.54 0.11
C GLN A 208 -3.36 2.19 0.96
N PRO A 209 -3.65 2.92 2.06
CA PRO A 209 -2.59 3.52 2.90
C PRO A 209 -1.63 2.51 3.52
N PHE A 210 -2.04 1.24 3.62
CA PHE A 210 -1.27 0.16 4.22
C PHE A 210 -0.67 -0.80 3.18
N ALA A 211 -1.05 -0.62 1.88
CA ALA A 211 -0.73 -1.55 0.81
C ALA A 211 0.66 -1.30 0.23
N GLU A 212 1.36 -2.37 -0.10
CA GLU A 212 2.61 -2.31 -0.86
C GLU A 212 2.37 -2.15 -2.36
N ALA A 213 3.41 -1.83 -3.13
CA ALA A 213 3.33 -1.49 -4.54
C ALA A 213 2.56 -2.52 -5.39
N ALA A 214 2.79 -3.81 -5.18
CA ALA A 214 2.11 -4.88 -5.92
C ALA A 214 0.59 -4.92 -5.63
N THR A 215 0.19 -4.70 -4.39
CA THR A 215 -1.22 -4.64 -3.99
C THR A 215 -1.90 -3.38 -4.54
N ILE A 216 -1.20 -2.24 -4.55
CA ILE A 216 -1.69 -1.00 -5.17
C ILE A 216 -1.90 -1.20 -6.68
N GLU A 217 -0.97 -1.87 -7.36
CA GLU A 217 -1.11 -2.19 -8.79
C GLU A 217 -2.33 -3.08 -9.05
N ALA A 218 -2.55 -4.12 -8.23
CA ALA A 218 -3.74 -4.96 -8.31
C ALA A 218 -5.03 -4.15 -8.09
N PHE A 219 -5.07 -3.24 -7.12
CA PHE A 219 -6.20 -2.36 -6.87
C PHE A 219 -6.46 -1.42 -8.06
N ASN A 220 -5.42 -0.87 -8.67
CA ASN A 220 -5.57 -0.06 -9.87
C ASN A 220 -6.16 -0.88 -11.04
N GLY A 221 -5.72 -2.13 -11.21
CA GLY A 221 -6.29 -3.04 -12.19
C GLY A 221 -7.79 -3.35 -11.94
N HIS A 222 -8.23 -3.41 -10.68
CA HIS A 222 -9.66 -3.51 -10.36
C HIS A 222 -10.41 -2.21 -10.66
N ARG A 223 -9.85 -1.05 -10.32
CA ARG A 223 -10.44 0.26 -10.64
C ARG A 223 -10.60 0.46 -12.13
N ASP A 224 -9.61 0.08 -12.94
CA ASP A 224 -9.67 0.17 -14.40
C ASP A 224 -10.77 -0.73 -15.01
N ARG A 225 -11.11 -1.84 -14.38
CA ARG A 225 -12.25 -2.69 -14.80
C ARG A 225 -13.62 -2.13 -14.39
N LEU A 226 -13.67 -1.43 -13.26
CA LEU A 226 -14.91 -0.81 -12.75
C LEU A 226 -15.28 0.44 -13.55
N PHE A 227 -14.28 1.22 -13.93
CA PHE A 227 -14.47 2.46 -14.66
C PHE A 227 -13.92 2.32 -16.08
N ARG A 228 -14.79 2.39 -17.08
CA ARG A 228 -14.40 2.29 -18.49
C ARG A 228 -13.48 3.43 -18.93
N ASN A 229 -13.62 4.59 -18.30
CA ASN A 229 -12.84 5.79 -18.54
C ASN A 229 -12.71 6.62 -17.24
N PRO A 230 -11.79 7.59 -17.18
CA PRO A 230 -11.64 8.48 -16.02
C PRO A 230 -12.91 9.29 -15.69
N GLU A 231 -13.72 9.59 -16.69
CA GLU A 231 -14.96 10.36 -16.55
C GLU A 231 -16.00 9.61 -15.71
N ASP A 232 -16.17 8.30 -15.94
CA ASP A 232 -17.06 7.45 -15.14
C ASP A 232 -16.66 7.48 -13.65
N ARG A 233 -15.35 7.42 -13.40
CA ARG A 233 -14.83 7.51 -12.03
C ARG A 233 -15.04 8.89 -11.40
N ILE A 234 -14.92 9.96 -12.18
CA ILE A 234 -15.22 11.32 -11.74
C ILE A 234 -16.68 11.41 -11.29
N VAL A 235 -17.62 10.95 -12.11
CA VAL A 235 -19.06 10.99 -11.78
C VAL A 235 -19.33 10.22 -10.47
N PHE A 236 -18.72 9.07 -10.30
CA PHE A 236 -18.84 8.28 -9.07
C PHE A 236 -18.30 9.04 -7.84
N LEU A 237 -17.07 9.58 -7.91
CA LEU A 237 -16.46 10.32 -6.80
C LEU A 237 -17.19 11.63 -6.49
N GLU A 238 -17.73 12.33 -7.51
CA GLU A 238 -18.58 13.49 -7.31
C GLU A 238 -19.84 13.13 -6.52
N SER A 239 -20.47 11.97 -6.81
CA SER A 239 -21.63 11.49 -6.06
C SER A 239 -21.32 11.12 -4.61
N LEU A 240 -20.10 10.65 -4.34
CA LEU A 240 -19.64 10.42 -2.97
C LEU A 240 -19.40 11.76 -2.23
N LEU A 241 -18.81 12.73 -2.92
CA LEU A 241 -18.56 14.05 -2.35
C LEU A 241 -19.85 14.83 -2.07
N GLU A 242 -20.91 14.62 -2.84
CA GLU A 242 -22.25 15.17 -2.53
C GLU A 242 -22.79 14.63 -1.20
N LYS A 243 -22.51 13.37 -0.86
CA LYS A 243 -22.93 12.73 0.40
C LYS A 243 -22.06 13.16 1.59
N ASP A 244 -20.78 13.40 1.35
CA ASP A 244 -19.79 13.84 2.34
C ASP A 244 -18.90 14.95 1.76
N PRO A 245 -19.38 16.22 1.77
CA PRO A 245 -18.67 17.35 1.18
C PRO A 245 -17.32 17.69 1.83
N GLY A 246 -17.05 17.16 3.03
CA GLY A 246 -15.82 17.37 3.77
C GLY A 246 -14.73 16.30 3.52
N ASN A 247 -14.98 15.32 2.66
CA ASN A 247 -14.08 14.21 2.45
C ASN A 247 -12.85 14.62 1.62
N LEU A 248 -11.75 14.90 2.33
CA LEU A 248 -10.50 15.37 1.71
C LEU A 248 -9.85 14.31 0.81
N ASP A 249 -10.01 13.03 1.12
CA ASP A 249 -9.44 11.94 0.31
C ASP A 249 -10.16 11.85 -1.04
N THR A 250 -11.50 11.91 -1.03
CA THR A 250 -12.31 11.96 -2.27
C THR A 250 -11.99 13.20 -3.10
N MET A 251 -11.85 14.36 -2.46
CA MET A 251 -11.43 15.60 -3.15
C MET A 251 -10.03 15.46 -3.77
N GLY A 252 -9.08 14.81 -3.06
CA GLY A 252 -7.74 14.55 -3.57
C GLY A 252 -7.75 13.67 -4.82
N GLN A 253 -8.54 12.59 -4.81
CA GLN A 253 -8.70 11.71 -5.98
C GLN A 253 -9.36 12.45 -7.17
N LEU A 254 -10.37 13.27 -6.91
CA LEU A 254 -11.01 14.11 -7.94
C LEU A 254 -10.02 15.10 -8.55
N TYR A 255 -9.18 15.75 -7.74
CA TYR A 255 -8.14 16.64 -8.24
C TYR A 255 -7.23 15.94 -9.25
N ASP A 256 -6.71 14.77 -8.91
CA ASP A 256 -5.80 14.01 -9.76
C ASP A 256 -6.49 13.54 -11.07
N LEU A 257 -7.77 13.15 -11.00
CA LEU A 257 -8.57 12.79 -12.17
C LEU A 257 -8.87 13.99 -13.06
N TYR A 258 -9.24 15.16 -12.48
CA TYR A 258 -9.46 16.37 -13.25
C TYR A 258 -8.21 16.84 -13.99
N LEU A 259 -7.03 16.69 -13.39
CA LEU A 259 -5.75 16.92 -14.09
C LEU A 259 -5.59 15.95 -15.27
N ARG A 260 -5.87 14.67 -15.07
CA ARG A 260 -5.73 13.62 -16.08
C ARG A 260 -6.65 13.84 -17.30
N VAL A 261 -7.87 14.31 -17.06
CA VAL A 261 -8.83 14.66 -18.14
C VAL A 261 -8.72 16.12 -18.60
N ASN A 262 -7.67 16.84 -18.16
CA ASN A 262 -7.40 18.24 -18.50
C ASN A 262 -8.55 19.20 -18.15
N ASN A 263 -9.35 18.88 -17.11
CA ASN A 263 -10.40 19.75 -16.61
C ASN A 263 -9.80 20.79 -15.64
N ARG A 264 -9.26 21.87 -16.21
CA ARG A 264 -8.51 22.91 -15.47
C ARG A 264 -9.34 23.64 -14.44
N ASP A 265 -10.60 23.91 -14.71
CA ASP A 265 -11.45 24.69 -13.79
C ASP A 265 -11.79 23.88 -12.54
N LYS A 266 -12.20 22.60 -12.71
CA LYS A 266 -12.47 21.71 -11.58
C LYS A 266 -11.21 21.36 -10.80
N SER A 267 -10.06 21.13 -11.45
CA SER A 267 -8.81 20.88 -10.73
C SER A 267 -8.37 22.08 -9.90
N ARG A 268 -8.57 23.30 -10.42
CA ARG A 268 -8.28 24.54 -9.67
C ARG A 268 -9.15 24.67 -8.43
N SER A 269 -10.47 24.65 -8.62
CA SER A 269 -11.41 24.82 -7.50
C SER A 269 -11.22 23.74 -6.43
N THR A 270 -10.92 22.50 -6.84
CA THR A 270 -10.64 21.41 -5.90
C THR A 270 -9.32 21.61 -5.14
N ALA A 271 -8.26 22.08 -5.80
CA ALA A 271 -6.99 22.39 -5.12
C ALA A 271 -7.15 23.51 -4.10
N GLU A 272 -7.88 24.58 -4.47
CA GLU A 272 -8.19 25.70 -3.58
C GLU A 272 -8.99 25.23 -2.35
N ALA A 273 -10.01 24.39 -2.55
CA ALA A 273 -10.81 23.84 -1.46
C ALA A 273 -9.99 22.93 -0.53
N LEU A 274 -9.15 22.04 -1.09
CA LEU A 274 -8.24 21.19 -0.34
C LEU A 274 -7.24 22.00 0.50
N TYR A 275 -6.66 23.04 -0.09
CA TYR A 275 -5.72 23.92 0.61
C TYR A 275 -6.41 24.72 1.72
N ALA A 276 -7.62 25.23 1.47
CA ALA A 276 -8.39 25.96 2.48
C ALA A 276 -8.80 25.08 3.66
N ALA A 277 -9.18 23.82 3.39
CA ALA A 277 -9.60 22.87 4.42
C ALA A 277 -8.43 22.30 5.23
N ALA A 278 -7.33 21.99 4.57
CA ALA A 278 -6.14 21.39 5.19
C ALA A 278 -4.86 21.85 4.47
N PRO A 279 -4.23 22.95 4.89
CA PRO A 279 -3.00 23.46 4.27
C PRO A 279 -1.75 22.64 4.69
N ASN A 280 -1.80 21.32 4.48
CA ASN A 280 -0.69 20.40 4.67
C ASN A 280 0.30 20.43 3.49
N PHE A 281 1.38 19.66 3.56
CA PHE A 281 2.38 19.54 2.50
C PHE A 281 1.76 19.25 1.14
N ALA A 282 0.96 18.19 1.04
CA ALA A 282 0.40 17.71 -0.23
C ALA A 282 -0.50 18.76 -0.89
N ASN A 283 -1.40 19.39 -0.12
CA ASN A 283 -2.33 20.38 -0.63
C ASN A 283 -1.63 21.70 -0.98
N THR A 284 -0.61 22.09 -0.20
CA THR A 284 0.21 23.27 -0.51
C THR A 284 1.01 23.06 -1.80
N ARG A 285 1.59 21.86 -1.98
CA ARG A 285 2.30 21.52 -3.21
C ARG A 285 1.36 21.50 -4.43
N ARG A 286 0.12 20.99 -4.29
CA ARG A 286 -0.91 21.06 -5.35
C ARG A 286 -1.18 22.48 -5.81
N MET A 287 -1.29 23.45 -4.88
CA MET A 287 -1.41 24.87 -5.22
C MET A 287 -0.20 25.38 -6.01
N GLY A 288 1.00 25.00 -5.63
CA GLY A 288 2.23 25.35 -6.36
C GLY A 288 2.27 24.76 -7.77
N LEU A 289 1.91 23.48 -7.94
CA LEU A 289 1.82 22.84 -9.26
C LEU A 289 0.76 23.50 -10.16
N MET A 290 -0.39 23.82 -9.61
CA MET A 290 -1.45 24.51 -10.32
C MET A 290 -1.02 25.91 -10.78
N ALA A 291 -0.39 26.69 -9.90
CA ALA A 291 0.13 28.01 -10.25
C ALA A 291 1.22 27.92 -11.34
N SER A 292 2.09 26.90 -11.27
CA SER A 292 3.11 26.61 -12.29
C SER A 292 2.48 26.30 -13.64
N GLY A 293 1.46 25.45 -13.67
CA GLY A 293 0.73 25.09 -14.90
C GLY A 293 0.03 26.27 -15.57
N ASN A 294 -0.29 27.32 -14.81
CA ASN A 294 -0.85 28.57 -15.31
C ASN A 294 0.23 29.65 -15.60
N ALA A 295 1.50 29.28 -15.61
CA ALA A 295 2.65 30.18 -15.78
C ALA A 295 2.73 31.29 -14.71
N ASN A 296 2.00 31.18 -13.60
CA ASN A 296 2.13 32.08 -12.44
C ASN A 296 3.29 31.62 -11.55
N TYR A 297 4.51 31.80 -12.05
CA TYR A 297 5.72 31.29 -11.40
C TYR A 297 5.99 31.91 -10.02
N ARG A 298 5.56 33.15 -9.77
CA ARG A 298 5.71 33.79 -8.45
C ARG A 298 4.91 33.07 -7.37
N ASP A 299 3.62 32.83 -7.64
CA ASP A 299 2.78 32.10 -6.70
C ASP A 299 3.20 30.64 -6.59
N ALA A 300 3.63 30.01 -7.71
CA ALA A 300 4.16 28.66 -7.68
C ALA A 300 5.36 28.53 -6.74
N ILE A 301 6.34 29.43 -6.83
CA ILE A 301 7.51 29.48 -5.94
C ILE A 301 7.07 29.68 -4.50
N ARG A 302 6.19 30.63 -4.22
CA ARG A 302 5.69 30.90 -2.86
C ARG A 302 5.05 29.64 -2.24
N PHE A 303 4.16 28.96 -2.96
CA PHE A 303 3.53 27.75 -2.46
C PHE A 303 4.51 26.58 -2.32
N MET A 304 5.50 26.42 -3.21
CA MET A 304 6.50 25.38 -3.09
C MET A 304 7.46 25.63 -1.91
N GLU A 305 7.87 26.88 -1.68
CA GLU A 305 8.66 27.24 -0.50
C GLU A 305 7.84 27.04 0.79
N GLU A 306 6.55 27.39 0.80
CA GLU A 306 5.64 27.10 1.91
C GLU A 306 5.52 25.58 2.14
N ALA A 307 5.37 24.76 1.09
CA ALA A 307 5.30 23.29 1.21
C ALA A 307 6.55 22.71 1.89
N LEU A 308 7.74 23.22 1.57
CA LEU A 308 8.98 22.79 2.23
C LEU A 308 8.99 23.03 3.74
N THR A 309 8.21 23.96 4.27
CA THR A 309 8.10 24.20 5.72
C THR A 309 7.18 23.19 6.42
N LYS A 310 6.43 22.40 5.65
CA LYS A 310 5.37 21.51 6.15
C LYS A 310 5.75 20.04 6.11
N THR A 311 6.97 19.70 5.69
CA THR A 311 7.47 18.34 5.65
C THR A 311 8.89 18.24 6.20
N GLN A 312 9.20 17.04 6.73
CA GLN A 312 10.57 16.63 7.07
C GLN A 312 10.96 15.35 6.31
N ASP A 313 10.06 14.86 5.45
CA ASP A 313 10.33 13.69 4.63
C ASP A 313 11.30 14.04 3.49
N ASN A 314 12.36 13.26 3.37
CA ASN A 314 13.39 13.48 2.37
C ASN A 314 12.89 13.35 0.93
N ASN A 315 11.93 12.46 0.65
CA ASN A 315 11.36 12.32 -0.68
C ASN A 315 10.54 13.55 -1.07
N ASP A 316 9.75 14.06 -0.14
CA ASP A 316 9.00 15.30 -0.32
C ASP A 316 9.94 16.49 -0.59
N ILE A 317 10.97 16.64 0.25
CA ILE A 317 11.96 17.71 0.11
C ILE A 317 12.68 17.60 -1.24
N LYS A 318 13.06 16.38 -1.66
CA LYS A 318 13.69 16.11 -2.94
C LYS A 318 12.82 16.55 -4.11
N LEU A 319 11.54 16.15 -4.12
CA LEU A 319 10.59 16.46 -5.19
C LEU A 319 10.32 17.96 -5.30
N VAL A 320 10.00 18.63 -4.18
CA VAL A 320 9.73 20.06 -4.19
C VAL A 320 10.99 20.88 -4.51
N SER A 321 12.17 20.41 -4.12
CA SER A 321 13.42 21.05 -4.53
C SER A 321 13.60 21.02 -6.04
N MET A 322 13.24 19.92 -6.73
CA MET A 322 13.26 19.87 -8.19
C MET A 322 12.20 20.75 -8.82
N ASP A 323 10.98 20.79 -8.26
CA ASP A 323 9.94 21.72 -8.70
C ASP A 323 10.46 23.18 -8.64
N LEU A 324 11.06 23.57 -7.51
CA LEU A 324 11.66 24.90 -7.32
C LEU A 324 12.83 25.17 -8.26
N ALA A 325 13.70 24.20 -8.51
CA ALA A 325 14.80 24.34 -9.47
C ALA A 325 14.27 24.71 -10.87
N ASN A 326 13.23 24.03 -11.33
CA ASN A 326 12.58 24.29 -12.60
C ASN A 326 11.88 25.67 -12.62
N LEU A 327 11.17 26.01 -11.53
CA LEU A 327 10.48 27.30 -11.43
C LEU A 327 11.45 28.48 -11.45
N PHE A 328 12.54 28.41 -10.69
CA PHE A 328 13.56 29.45 -10.68
C PHE A 328 14.28 29.56 -12.01
N ARG A 329 14.49 28.45 -12.72
CA ARG A 329 15.04 28.48 -14.10
C ARG A 329 14.07 29.18 -15.07
N ASN A 330 12.75 28.94 -14.95
CA ASN A 330 11.73 29.59 -15.81
C ASN A 330 11.62 31.10 -15.60
N ILE A 331 12.10 31.63 -14.48
CA ILE A 331 12.17 33.09 -14.23
C ILE A 331 13.61 33.62 -14.29
N ASP A 332 14.51 32.91 -14.95
CA ASP A 332 15.91 33.24 -15.18
C ASP A 332 16.74 33.45 -13.89
N ASN A 333 16.28 32.98 -12.76
CA ASN A 333 17.05 32.98 -11.51
C ASN A 333 17.90 31.71 -11.39
N LEU A 334 18.95 31.65 -12.24
CA LEU A 334 19.77 30.45 -12.41
C LEU A 334 20.56 30.07 -11.15
N GLN A 335 20.90 31.04 -10.29
CA GLN A 335 21.58 30.76 -9.03
C GLN A 335 20.69 29.95 -8.07
N ARG A 336 19.45 30.40 -7.90
CA ARG A 336 18.47 29.67 -7.06
C ARG A 336 18.09 28.34 -7.67
N ALA A 337 17.94 28.26 -8.99
CA ALA A 337 17.70 27.02 -9.70
C ALA A 337 18.78 25.98 -9.40
N ARG A 338 20.06 26.39 -9.47
CA ARG A 338 21.20 25.55 -9.12
C ARG A 338 21.17 25.07 -7.65
N GLU A 339 20.90 25.99 -6.72
CA GLU A 339 20.83 25.66 -5.29
C GLU A 339 19.83 24.54 -5.02
N TYR A 340 18.63 24.65 -5.56
CA TYR A 340 17.58 23.66 -5.36
C TYR A 340 17.88 22.35 -6.10
N ALA A 341 18.43 22.38 -7.31
CA ALA A 341 18.86 21.16 -8.00
C ALA A 341 19.95 20.41 -7.21
N ARG A 342 20.91 21.12 -6.63
CA ARG A 342 21.93 20.53 -5.74
C ARG A 342 21.32 19.96 -4.46
N ARG A 343 20.35 20.64 -3.86
CA ARG A 343 19.64 20.15 -2.67
C ARG A 343 18.95 18.80 -2.96
N ALA A 344 18.28 18.70 -4.10
CA ALA A 344 17.64 17.44 -4.51
C ALA A 344 18.66 16.32 -4.74
N GLY A 345 19.75 16.60 -5.45
CA GLY A 345 20.81 15.63 -5.72
C GLY A 345 21.61 15.21 -4.49
N ALA A 346 21.69 16.05 -3.46
CA ALA A 346 22.33 15.70 -2.18
C ALA A 346 21.50 14.69 -1.37
N ILE A 347 20.16 14.71 -1.51
CA ILE A 347 19.27 13.76 -0.85
C ILE A 347 19.33 12.39 -1.55
N ASP A 348 19.38 12.39 -2.89
CA ASP A 348 19.42 11.17 -3.70
C ASP A 348 20.48 11.29 -4.80
N PRO A 349 21.72 10.91 -4.51
CA PRO A 349 22.81 11.01 -5.49
C PRO A 349 22.67 10.08 -6.70
N ALA A 350 21.85 9.02 -6.61
CA ALA A 350 21.59 8.10 -7.71
C ALA A 350 20.55 8.64 -8.71
N TRP A 351 19.76 9.61 -8.30
CA TRP A 351 18.73 10.22 -9.13
C TRP A 351 19.33 11.17 -10.16
N GLY A 352 19.13 10.88 -11.44
CA GLY A 352 19.75 11.63 -12.55
C GLY A 352 19.13 12.99 -12.86
N GLU A 353 17.85 13.21 -12.50
CA GLU A 353 17.15 14.47 -12.80
C GLU A 353 17.85 15.74 -12.27
N PRO A 354 18.37 15.77 -11.02
CA PRO A 354 19.10 16.93 -10.53
C PRO A 354 20.33 17.28 -11.39
N ASN A 355 21.07 16.27 -11.83
CA ASN A 355 22.23 16.49 -12.72
C ASN A 355 21.80 16.98 -14.10
N LEU A 356 20.69 16.45 -14.63
CA LEU A 356 20.12 16.94 -15.90
C LEU A 356 19.65 18.41 -15.76
N ALA A 357 19.00 18.76 -14.66
CA ALA A 357 18.60 20.15 -14.37
C ALA A 357 19.82 21.09 -14.27
N MET A 358 20.91 20.64 -13.62
CA MET A 358 22.18 21.40 -13.56
C MET A 358 22.74 21.68 -14.95
N ALA A 359 22.73 20.67 -15.84
CA ALA A 359 23.17 20.83 -17.23
C ALA A 359 22.31 21.87 -17.96
N GLN A 360 21.00 21.86 -17.78
CA GLN A 360 20.08 22.83 -18.38
C GLN A 360 20.25 24.24 -17.81
N VAL A 361 20.48 24.38 -16.50
CA VAL A 361 20.78 25.68 -15.86
C VAL A 361 22.02 26.32 -16.46
N TYR A 362 23.10 25.52 -16.65
CA TYR A 362 24.33 26.05 -17.24
C TYR A 362 24.22 26.31 -18.76
N ALA A 363 23.42 25.51 -19.47
CA ALA A 363 23.14 25.79 -20.89
C ALA A 363 22.40 27.11 -21.07
N GLN A 364 21.42 27.40 -20.18
CA GLN A 364 20.75 28.70 -20.19
C GLN A 364 21.72 29.83 -19.84
N ALA A 365 22.58 29.64 -18.81
CA ALA A 365 23.61 30.61 -18.44
C ALA A 365 24.54 30.96 -19.64
N VAL A 366 24.90 29.98 -20.47
CA VAL A 366 25.68 30.25 -21.70
C VAL A 366 24.87 31.08 -22.67
N THR A 367 23.60 30.75 -22.89
CA THR A 367 22.72 31.49 -23.80
C THR A 367 22.58 32.95 -23.39
N ASP A 368 22.31 33.18 -22.09
CA ASP A 368 22.13 34.54 -21.53
C ASP A 368 23.44 35.35 -21.61
N CYS A 369 24.55 34.70 -21.30
CA CYS A 369 25.86 35.34 -21.28
C CYS A 369 26.41 35.62 -22.69
N ALA A 370 26.21 34.72 -23.64
CA ALA A 370 26.78 34.84 -24.98
C ALA A 370 26.13 35.92 -25.85
N GLY A 371 24.85 36.25 -25.59
CA GLY A 371 24.15 37.30 -26.34
C GLY A 371 24.08 37.02 -27.87
N GLY A 372 24.06 35.75 -28.26
CA GLY A 372 23.96 35.31 -29.66
C GLY A 372 25.29 34.99 -30.33
N GLN A 373 26.47 35.32 -29.75
CA GLN A 373 27.77 34.93 -30.26
C GLN A 373 28.62 34.22 -29.24
N LEU A 374 28.83 32.91 -29.44
CA LEU A 374 29.68 32.09 -28.58
C LEU A 374 31.16 32.43 -28.77
N THR A 375 31.84 32.85 -27.73
CA THR A 375 33.30 32.94 -27.69
C THR A 375 33.91 31.58 -27.31
N ARG A 376 35.24 31.42 -27.52
CA ARG A 376 35.96 30.21 -27.08
C ARG A 376 35.76 29.96 -25.55
N ASN A 377 35.77 31.03 -24.77
CA ASN A 377 35.56 30.95 -23.31
C ASN A 377 34.13 30.45 -22.96
N ASP A 378 33.10 30.90 -23.68
CA ASP A 378 31.74 30.41 -23.49
C ASP A 378 31.63 28.91 -23.76
N LYS A 379 32.36 28.41 -24.77
CA LYS A 379 32.35 26.99 -25.10
C LYS A 379 32.89 26.10 -23.98
N VAL A 380 33.78 26.58 -23.10
CA VAL A 380 34.28 25.83 -21.94
C VAL A 380 33.16 25.35 -21.03
N VAL A 381 32.09 26.16 -20.89
CA VAL A 381 30.93 25.81 -20.03
C VAL A 381 30.25 24.53 -20.52
N TYR A 382 30.29 24.24 -21.84
CA TYR A 382 29.73 23.00 -22.37
C TYR A 382 30.47 21.75 -21.86
N TRP A 383 31.79 21.80 -21.58
CA TRP A 383 32.44 20.68 -20.90
C TRP A 383 31.88 20.43 -19.53
N LEU A 384 31.61 21.48 -18.73
CA LEU A 384 30.93 21.36 -17.44
C LEU A 384 29.49 20.78 -17.58
N ILE A 385 28.76 21.22 -18.61
CA ILE A 385 27.43 20.69 -18.94
C ILE A 385 27.51 19.18 -19.24
N LEU A 386 28.50 18.76 -20.06
CA LEU A 386 28.71 17.35 -20.38
C LEU A 386 29.10 16.53 -19.16
N ASP A 387 29.86 17.09 -18.18
CA ASP A 387 30.18 16.41 -16.91
C ASP A 387 28.92 16.13 -16.09
N TYR A 388 27.96 17.04 -16.09
CA TYR A 388 26.66 16.81 -15.43
C TYR A 388 25.79 15.80 -16.18
N LEU A 389 25.79 15.83 -17.49
CA LEU A 389 25.09 14.83 -18.31
C LEU A 389 25.69 13.42 -18.15
N ASP A 390 27.01 13.29 -18.04
CA ASP A 390 27.66 12.01 -17.77
C ASP A 390 27.21 11.42 -16.42
N ARG A 391 27.07 12.26 -15.38
CA ARG A 391 26.52 11.85 -14.09
C ARG A 391 25.04 11.45 -14.20
N ALA A 392 24.24 12.23 -14.91
CA ALA A 392 22.82 11.95 -15.09
C ALA A 392 22.58 10.65 -15.88
N ARG A 393 23.49 10.29 -16.78
CA ARG A 393 23.38 9.12 -17.68
C ARG A 393 23.36 7.78 -16.97
N THR A 394 23.82 7.73 -15.72
CA THR A 394 23.77 6.51 -14.89
C THR A 394 22.35 6.12 -14.49
N ASP A 395 21.42 7.09 -14.47
CA ASP A 395 20.00 6.86 -14.19
C ASP A 395 19.23 6.54 -15.48
N GLN A 396 18.67 5.35 -15.55
CA GLN A 396 17.90 4.89 -16.72
C GLN A 396 16.66 5.74 -16.99
N SER A 397 16.05 6.32 -15.96
CA SER A 397 14.81 7.10 -16.08
C SER A 397 14.97 8.36 -16.92
N VAL A 398 16.15 8.98 -16.91
CA VAL A 398 16.46 10.20 -17.67
C VAL A 398 17.33 9.97 -18.89
N ARG A 399 17.78 8.75 -19.13
CA ARG A 399 18.80 8.43 -20.15
C ARG A 399 18.47 8.94 -21.55
N THR A 400 17.24 8.73 -22.00
CA THR A 400 16.81 9.20 -23.34
C THR A 400 16.92 10.72 -23.49
N SER A 401 16.54 11.46 -22.44
CA SER A 401 16.67 12.92 -22.42
C SER A 401 18.13 13.35 -22.38
N VAL A 402 18.94 12.68 -21.57
CA VAL A 402 20.38 12.94 -21.46
C VAL A 402 21.09 12.73 -22.79
N ASP A 403 20.86 11.60 -23.48
CA ASP A 403 21.50 11.30 -24.76
C ASP A 403 21.18 12.35 -25.85
N ARG A 404 19.93 12.85 -25.84
CA ARG A 404 19.53 13.94 -26.76
C ARG A 404 20.28 15.24 -26.47
N TYR A 405 20.35 15.66 -25.19
CA TYR A 405 21.07 16.89 -24.82
C TYR A 405 22.58 16.74 -24.98
N TYR A 406 23.10 15.56 -24.68
CA TYR A 406 24.53 15.27 -24.87
C TYR A 406 24.94 15.49 -26.30
N ALA A 407 24.25 14.90 -27.27
CA ALA A 407 24.51 15.06 -28.70
C ALA A 407 24.40 16.52 -29.18
N GLN A 408 23.52 17.30 -28.58
CA GLN A 408 23.35 18.72 -28.85
C GLN A 408 24.53 19.54 -28.32
N TYR A 409 24.90 19.39 -27.06
CA TYR A 409 25.89 20.24 -26.40
C TYR A 409 27.34 19.85 -26.73
N GLU A 410 27.60 18.58 -27.06
CA GLU A 410 28.89 18.13 -27.51
C GLU A 410 29.37 18.92 -28.79
N ARG A 411 28.44 19.23 -29.70
CA ARG A 411 28.71 20.02 -30.90
C ARG A 411 29.08 21.48 -30.61
N SER A 412 28.66 21.99 -29.46
CA SER A 412 28.92 23.36 -29.01
C SER A 412 30.18 23.45 -28.13
N ALA A 413 30.73 22.32 -27.70
CA ALA A 413 31.95 22.26 -26.89
C ALA A 413 33.18 22.72 -27.69
N PRO A 414 34.30 23.13 -27.02
CA PRO A 414 35.51 23.54 -27.67
C PRO A 414 36.08 22.49 -28.63
N THR A 415 36.45 22.91 -29.83
CA THR A 415 37.12 22.08 -30.86
C THR A 415 38.60 21.90 -30.55
N VAL A 416 39.28 21.05 -31.33
CA VAL A 416 40.75 20.90 -31.30
C VAL A 416 41.42 22.24 -31.60
N GLU A 417 40.86 23.00 -32.54
CA GLU A 417 41.35 24.34 -32.89
C GLU A 417 41.19 25.33 -31.74
N ASP A 418 40.02 25.33 -31.04
CA ASP A 418 39.82 26.18 -29.88
C ASP A 418 40.83 25.86 -28.76
N LYS A 419 41.11 24.57 -28.52
CA LYS A 419 42.14 24.14 -27.55
C LYS A 419 43.52 24.65 -27.91
N PHE A 420 43.89 24.58 -29.19
CA PHE A 420 45.20 25.06 -29.68
C PHE A 420 45.36 26.57 -29.44
N TYR A 421 44.42 27.38 -29.87
CA TYR A 421 44.50 28.84 -29.68
C TYR A 421 44.50 29.32 -28.23
N GLN A 422 43.91 28.54 -27.34
CA GLN A 422 43.80 28.86 -25.91
C GLN A 422 44.83 28.14 -25.06
N ASN A 423 45.72 27.36 -25.65
CA ASN A 423 46.71 26.53 -24.96
C ASN A 423 46.08 25.59 -23.89
N TRP A 424 44.88 25.07 -24.17
CA TRP A 424 44.21 24.14 -23.27
C TRP A 424 44.69 22.72 -23.50
N THR A 425 45.33 22.14 -22.50
CA THR A 425 45.86 20.77 -22.58
C THR A 425 44.77 19.77 -22.18
N THR A 426 44.48 18.78 -23.06
CA THR A 426 43.54 17.72 -22.75
C THR A 426 43.89 17.02 -21.42
N GLY A 427 42.90 16.84 -20.57
CA GLY A 427 43.04 16.27 -19.20
C GLY A 427 43.29 17.30 -18.10
N SER A 428 43.72 18.54 -18.45
CA SER A 428 43.90 19.62 -17.48
C SER A 428 42.51 20.10 -16.94
N THR A 429 42.56 20.82 -15.83
CA THR A 429 41.36 21.38 -15.20
C THR A 429 41.21 22.85 -15.57
N ILE A 430 40.01 23.24 -15.95
CA ILE A 430 39.62 24.64 -16.15
C ILE A 430 38.48 24.99 -15.18
N ARG A 431 38.56 26.18 -14.61
CA ARG A 431 37.51 26.72 -13.75
C ARG A 431 36.54 27.57 -14.54
N VAL A 432 35.26 27.30 -14.43
CA VAL A 432 34.19 28.13 -14.98
C VAL A 432 33.82 29.18 -13.95
N ASP A 433 34.41 30.35 -14.09
CA ASP A 433 34.20 31.50 -13.19
C ASP A 433 34.43 32.84 -13.95
N ARG A 434 34.63 33.93 -13.23
CA ARG A 434 34.86 35.26 -13.80
C ARG A 434 36.12 35.35 -14.71
N SER A 435 37.06 34.42 -14.57
CA SER A 435 38.24 34.41 -15.44
C SER A 435 37.90 34.07 -16.88
N LEU A 436 36.84 33.31 -17.13
CA LEU A 436 36.33 33.07 -18.46
C LEU A 436 35.49 34.28 -18.95
N ARG A 437 34.53 34.70 -18.10
CA ARG A 437 33.63 35.83 -18.34
C ARG A 437 32.94 36.23 -17.04
N GLU A 438 32.72 37.55 -16.80
CA GLU A 438 32.14 38.04 -15.53
C GLU A 438 30.78 37.43 -15.23
N CYS A 439 29.92 37.18 -16.24
CA CYS A 439 28.62 36.55 -16.09
C CYS A 439 28.67 35.12 -15.58
N TYR A 440 29.81 34.43 -15.58
CA TYR A 440 30.02 33.09 -15.01
C TYR A 440 30.58 33.09 -13.60
N ALA A 441 30.82 34.28 -13.00
CA ALA A 441 31.37 34.42 -11.65
C ALA A 441 30.62 33.57 -10.58
N TRP A 442 29.32 33.43 -10.75
CA TRP A 442 28.45 32.68 -9.82
C TRP A 442 28.55 31.17 -9.96
N ILE A 443 29.05 30.64 -11.09
CA ILE A 443 29.17 29.20 -11.33
C ILE A 443 30.27 28.62 -10.46
N ASN A 444 31.48 29.13 -10.57
CA ASN A 444 32.64 28.81 -9.72
C ASN A 444 32.90 27.30 -9.55
N GLU A 445 32.83 26.54 -10.65
CA GLU A 445 33.08 25.11 -10.71
C GLU A 445 34.16 24.75 -11.68
N SER A 446 34.74 23.56 -11.51
CA SER A 446 35.81 23.07 -12.40
C SER A 446 35.31 21.95 -13.30
N THR A 447 35.81 21.96 -14.53
CA THR A 447 35.64 20.88 -15.53
C THR A 447 36.97 20.45 -16.09
N ARG A 448 37.01 19.31 -16.78
CA ARG A 448 38.19 18.83 -17.46
C ARG A 448 38.17 19.23 -18.94
N VAL A 449 39.33 19.58 -19.47
CA VAL A 449 39.54 19.71 -20.92
C VAL A 449 39.40 18.33 -21.55
N ARG A 450 38.41 18.17 -22.41
CA ARG A 450 38.10 16.91 -23.10
C ARG A 450 38.88 16.73 -24.40
#